data_0cd04b40ce380312e60f1ac756e7cb6f
#
_entry.id   0cd04b40ce380312e60f1ac756e7cb6f
#
_cell.length_a   1.000
_cell.length_b   1.000
_cell.length_c   1.000
_cell.angle_alpha   90.00
_cell.angle_beta   90.00
_cell.angle_gamma   90.00
#
_symmetry.space_group_name_H-M   'P 1'
#
loop_
_entity.id
_entity.type
_entity.pdbx_description
1 polymer ?
#
loop_
_entity_poly.entity_id
_entity_poly.type
_entity_poly.pdbx_seq_one_letter_code
_entity_poly.pdbx_strand_id
1 'polypeptide(L)'
;MAARSGHRAFGCDTDPLALLISNTLAADYHLDEFLEEAYVVREKAAASEGCDVEVDPETSAFIDFWFDPKARSRLSALTVAIEQSPRHLMAPLWCAFSRLIISKDAGASRARDVSHSRPHRVRDHASFDPVDKFLSSAQAVALRVGNSRAHRPVGGSSDVPVILRADARKLPLGRESVDAVMTSPPYLIAIDYLRGHRLSLVWMGYSISYLRSLRAENIGSETGISVEAPLGEIVKCSFEGALPDRSLRIIGRYVTDIDQVMSELSRVVKPGGAISFVMADARMNGVPISIEVILRRLGQWNGLRVRSRLSRELPENRRYLPPPGNAKNALSGRMKEEVILTFERE
;
A
#
# COMPACT_ATOMS: atom_id res chain seq x y z
N MET A 1 14.22 6.20 -1.90
CA MET A 1 15.22 6.94 -1.10
C MET A 1 16.56 6.23 -1.09
N ALA A 2 16.70 4.99 -0.62
CA ALA A 2 17.99 4.28 -0.55
C ALA A 2 18.78 4.32 -1.87
N ALA A 3 18.16 3.94 -2.99
CA ALA A 3 18.81 4.01 -4.30
C ALA A 3 19.25 5.44 -4.70
N ARG A 4 18.51 6.47 -4.27
CA ARG A 4 18.91 7.86 -4.50
C ARG A 4 20.13 8.27 -3.68
N SER A 5 20.39 7.60 -2.58
CA SER A 5 21.57 7.81 -1.75
C SER A 5 22.74 6.90 -2.16
N GLY A 6 22.68 6.27 -3.35
CA GLY A 6 23.75 5.44 -3.89
C GLY A 6 23.79 4.00 -3.35
N HIS A 7 22.74 3.54 -2.65
CA HIS A 7 22.66 2.18 -2.16
C HIS A 7 21.95 1.26 -3.14
N ARG A 8 22.37 0.00 -3.24
CA ARG A 8 21.55 -1.03 -3.86
C ARG A 8 20.29 -1.20 -3.04
N ALA A 9 19.13 -1.14 -3.69
CA ALA A 9 17.84 -1.15 -3.01
C ALA A 9 16.96 -2.31 -3.50
N PHE A 10 16.31 -2.96 -2.55
CA PHE A 10 15.29 -3.96 -2.77
C PHE A 10 14.00 -3.51 -2.09
N GLY A 11 12.88 -3.63 -2.79
CA GLY A 11 11.56 -3.35 -2.24
C GLY A 11 10.59 -4.48 -2.55
N CYS A 12 9.68 -4.76 -1.62
CA CYS A 12 8.63 -5.74 -1.84
C CYS A 12 7.31 -5.29 -1.22
N ASP A 13 6.23 -5.76 -1.81
CA ASP A 13 4.88 -5.64 -1.30
C ASP A 13 4.04 -6.82 -1.82
N THR A 14 2.94 -7.14 -1.16
CA THR A 14 1.95 -8.10 -1.66
C THR A 14 0.90 -7.42 -2.55
N ASP A 15 0.67 -6.13 -2.38
CA ASP A 15 -0.33 -5.35 -3.11
C ASP A 15 0.15 -4.99 -4.53
N PRO A 16 -0.55 -5.46 -5.58
CA PRO A 16 -0.14 -5.18 -6.96
C PRO A 16 -0.11 -3.69 -7.31
N LEU A 17 -0.98 -2.86 -6.71
CA LEU A 17 -0.98 -1.42 -6.98
C LEU A 17 0.20 -0.72 -6.29
N ALA A 18 0.59 -1.15 -5.09
CA ALA A 18 1.81 -0.65 -4.43
C ALA A 18 3.07 -0.98 -5.24
N LEU A 19 3.14 -2.20 -5.80
CA LEU A 19 4.22 -2.60 -6.70
C LEU A 19 4.24 -1.78 -7.99
N LEU A 20 3.08 -1.55 -8.60
CA LEU A 20 2.95 -0.72 -9.80
C LEU A 20 3.49 0.70 -9.57
N ILE A 21 3.09 1.34 -8.47
CA ILE A 21 3.54 2.68 -8.11
C ILE A 21 5.05 2.69 -7.84
N SER A 22 5.55 1.69 -7.11
CA SER A 22 6.97 1.56 -6.79
C SER A 22 7.82 1.35 -8.04
N ASN A 23 7.39 0.48 -8.96
CA ASN A 23 8.05 0.26 -10.24
C ASN A 23 8.02 1.53 -11.12
N THR A 24 6.90 2.24 -11.18
CA THR A 24 6.79 3.51 -11.91
C THR A 24 7.83 4.54 -11.43
N LEU A 25 8.09 4.60 -10.12
CA LEU A 25 9.06 5.52 -9.52
C LEU A 25 10.52 5.03 -9.63
N ALA A 26 10.73 3.71 -9.71
CA ALA A 26 12.04 3.07 -9.72
C ALA A 26 12.60 2.87 -11.12
N ALA A 27 11.75 2.55 -12.10
CA ALA A 27 12.15 2.22 -13.46
C ALA A 27 12.81 3.39 -14.19
N ASP A 28 13.68 3.04 -15.14
CA ASP A 28 14.31 3.99 -16.04
C ASP A 28 13.56 3.98 -17.39
N TYR A 29 12.90 5.10 -17.70
CA TYR A 29 12.22 5.35 -18.97
C TYR A 29 12.23 6.86 -19.25
N HIS A 30 12.17 7.24 -20.52
CA HIS A 30 12.13 8.65 -20.93
C HIS A 30 10.75 9.25 -20.67
N LEU A 31 10.70 10.40 -19.99
CA LEU A 31 9.43 11.05 -19.64
C LEU A 31 8.68 11.56 -20.86
N ASP A 32 9.41 12.04 -21.88
CA ASP A 32 8.81 12.51 -23.12
C ASP A 32 8.18 11.34 -23.89
N GLU A 33 8.87 10.21 -24.03
CA GLU A 33 8.34 8.99 -24.61
C GLU A 33 7.07 8.49 -23.88
N PHE A 34 7.09 8.55 -22.55
CA PHE A 34 5.91 8.22 -21.75
C PHE A 34 4.72 9.15 -22.03
N LEU A 35 4.95 10.45 -22.16
CA LEU A 35 3.89 11.43 -22.44
C LEU A 35 3.37 11.32 -23.87
N GLU A 36 4.25 11.04 -24.84
CA GLU A 36 3.87 10.74 -26.23
C GLU A 36 2.99 9.48 -26.30
N GLU A 37 3.40 8.40 -25.64
CA GLU A 37 2.59 7.17 -25.59
C GLU A 37 1.26 7.39 -24.86
N ALA A 38 1.24 8.19 -23.79
CA ALA A 38 0.00 8.54 -23.11
C ALA A 38 -0.97 9.31 -24.02
N TYR A 39 -0.45 10.14 -24.92
CA TYR A 39 -1.24 10.79 -25.96
C TYR A 39 -1.80 9.76 -26.94
N VAL A 40 -0.98 8.83 -27.42
CA VAL A 40 -1.44 7.74 -28.34
C VAL A 40 -2.53 6.90 -27.68
N VAL A 41 -2.36 6.51 -26.40
CA VAL A 41 -3.36 5.76 -25.63
C VAL A 41 -4.67 6.54 -25.55
N ARG A 42 -4.61 7.83 -25.25
CA ARG A 42 -5.80 8.69 -25.17
C ARG A 42 -6.52 8.80 -26.52
N GLU A 43 -5.80 8.98 -27.64
CA GLU A 43 -6.40 9.05 -28.99
C GLU A 43 -7.05 7.73 -29.39
N LYS A 44 -6.38 6.60 -29.16
CA LYS A 44 -6.95 5.26 -29.41
C LYS A 44 -8.23 5.04 -28.59
N ALA A 45 -8.20 5.38 -27.30
CA ALA A 45 -9.36 5.24 -26.43
C ALA A 45 -10.52 6.20 -26.83
N ALA A 46 -10.20 7.40 -27.32
CA ALA A 46 -11.21 8.35 -27.79
C ALA A 46 -11.90 7.89 -29.07
N ALA A 47 -11.15 7.23 -29.97
CA ALA A 47 -11.67 6.69 -31.24
C ALA A 47 -12.41 5.35 -31.08
N SER A 48 -12.31 4.69 -29.91
CA SER A 48 -12.92 3.38 -29.68
C SER A 48 -14.43 3.53 -29.43
N GLU A 49 -15.24 2.81 -30.23
CA GLU A 49 -16.67 2.66 -30.03
C GLU A 49 -16.95 1.41 -29.18
N GLY A 50 -17.12 1.57 -27.87
CA GLY A 50 -17.74 0.58 -27.01
C GLY A 50 -16.98 -0.76 -26.87
N CYS A 51 -15.76 -0.72 -26.39
CA CYS A 51 -15.02 -1.92 -26.03
C CYS A 51 -15.34 -2.32 -24.59
N ASP A 52 -15.79 -3.54 -24.32
CA ASP A 52 -15.90 -4.10 -22.97
C ASP A 52 -14.72 -5.04 -22.71
N VAL A 53 -14.10 -4.89 -21.53
CA VAL A 53 -13.09 -5.84 -21.05
C VAL A 53 -13.80 -7.11 -20.60
N GLU A 54 -13.36 -8.25 -21.14
CA GLU A 54 -13.89 -9.55 -20.73
C GLU A 54 -13.36 -9.91 -19.33
N VAL A 55 -14.28 -10.09 -18.40
CA VAL A 55 -13.99 -10.46 -17.00
C VAL A 55 -14.98 -11.49 -16.50
N ASP A 56 -14.64 -12.20 -15.43
CA ASP A 56 -15.55 -13.15 -14.80
C ASP A 56 -16.83 -12.46 -14.27
N PRO A 57 -17.94 -13.21 -14.08
CA PRO A 57 -19.23 -12.63 -13.68
C PRO A 57 -19.19 -11.86 -12.36
N GLU A 58 -18.40 -12.29 -11.39
CA GLU A 58 -18.28 -11.62 -10.10
C GLU A 58 -17.56 -10.26 -10.25
N THR A 59 -16.50 -10.24 -11.04
CA THR A 59 -15.74 -9.02 -11.36
C THR A 59 -16.60 -8.05 -12.20
N SER A 60 -17.38 -8.56 -13.15
CA SER A 60 -18.32 -7.74 -13.92
C SER A 60 -19.37 -7.08 -13.02
N ALA A 61 -20.01 -7.85 -12.13
CA ALA A 61 -20.96 -7.30 -11.17
C ALA A 61 -20.35 -6.24 -10.24
N PHE A 62 -19.08 -6.43 -9.85
CA PHE A 62 -18.33 -5.43 -9.08
C PHE A 62 -18.11 -4.13 -9.89
N ILE A 63 -17.72 -4.25 -11.16
CA ILE A 63 -17.52 -3.11 -12.05
C ILE A 63 -18.85 -2.35 -12.23
N ASP A 64 -19.96 -3.04 -12.51
CA ASP A 64 -21.27 -2.45 -12.68
C ASP A 64 -21.78 -1.72 -11.44
N PHE A 65 -21.43 -2.21 -10.26
CA PHE A 65 -21.78 -1.54 -9.01
C PHE A 65 -21.01 -0.21 -8.83
N TRP A 66 -19.71 -0.20 -9.16
CA TRP A 66 -18.83 0.92 -8.86
C TRP A 66 -18.66 1.92 -10.01
N PHE A 67 -19.02 1.57 -11.23
CA PHE A 67 -18.87 2.43 -12.40
C PHE A 67 -20.19 2.54 -13.15
N ASP A 68 -20.48 3.72 -13.69
CA ASP A 68 -21.61 3.87 -14.58
C ASP A 68 -21.27 3.36 -15.99
N PRO A 69 -22.27 3.08 -16.86
CA PRO A 69 -22.03 2.50 -18.17
C PRO A 69 -21.07 3.31 -19.05
N LYS A 70 -21.15 4.66 -18.99
CA LYS A 70 -20.26 5.53 -19.76
C LYS A 70 -18.82 5.42 -19.24
N ALA A 71 -18.63 5.51 -17.92
CA ALA A 71 -17.30 5.36 -17.32
C ALA A 71 -16.73 3.98 -17.58
N ARG A 72 -17.55 2.91 -17.50
CA ARG A 72 -17.14 1.53 -17.82
C ARG A 72 -16.61 1.46 -19.26
N SER A 73 -17.36 1.90 -20.26
CA SER A 73 -16.94 1.89 -21.66
C SER A 73 -15.65 2.67 -21.90
N ARG A 74 -15.51 3.85 -21.31
CA ARG A 74 -14.33 4.71 -21.46
C ARG A 74 -13.09 4.12 -20.76
N LEU A 75 -13.26 3.52 -19.60
CA LEU A 75 -12.17 2.84 -18.89
C LEU A 75 -11.74 1.55 -19.61
N SER A 76 -12.69 0.79 -20.17
CA SER A 76 -12.39 -0.37 -21.03
C SER A 76 -11.55 0.03 -22.25
N ALA A 77 -11.91 1.12 -22.93
CA ALA A 77 -11.15 1.64 -24.05
C ALA A 77 -9.70 2.03 -23.67
N LEU A 78 -9.53 2.69 -22.52
CA LEU A 78 -8.20 3.00 -21.97
C LEU A 78 -7.41 1.72 -21.64
N THR A 79 -8.06 0.72 -21.02
CA THR A 79 -7.45 -0.56 -20.69
C THR A 79 -6.86 -1.23 -21.94
N VAL A 80 -7.68 -1.40 -22.99
CA VAL A 80 -7.27 -2.02 -24.26
C VAL A 80 -6.14 -1.23 -24.92
N ALA A 81 -6.21 0.12 -24.89
CA ALA A 81 -5.16 0.95 -25.46
C ALA A 81 -3.83 0.83 -24.69
N ILE A 82 -3.87 0.77 -23.35
CA ILE A 82 -2.67 0.59 -22.50
C ILE A 82 -2.04 -0.79 -22.73
N GLU A 83 -2.83 -1.85 -22.87
CA GLU A 83 -2.32 -3.20 -23.12
C GLU A 83 -1.57 -3.35 -24.46
N GLN A 84 -1.84 -2.44 -25.41
CA GLN A 84 -1.15 -2.37 -26.70
C GLN A 84 0.14 -1.52 -26.65
N SER A 85 0.44 -0.87 -25.53
CA SER A 85 1.60 0.00 -25.38
C SER A 85 2.90 -0.79 -25.13
N PRO A 86 4.08 -0.17 -25.40
CA PRO A 86 5.36 -0.77 -25.08
C PRO A 86 5.49 -1.18 -23.61
N ARG A 87 6.02 -2.39 -23.37
CA ARG A 87 6.08 -2.99 -22.01
C ARG A 87 6.71 -2.09 -20.95
N HIS A 88 7.77 -1.38 -21.30
CA HIS A 88 8.49 -0.52 -20.36
C HIS A 88 7.71 0.75 -19.97
N LEU A 89 6.67 1.12 -20.75
CA LEU A 89 5.77 2.24 -20.46
C LEU A 89 4.44 1.81 -19.80
N MET A 90 4.14 0.51 -19.75
CA MET A 90 2.88 0.03 -19.18
C MET A 90 2.71 0.43 -17.70
N ALA A 91 3.76 0.33 -16.89
CA ALA A 91 3.66 0.66 -15.47
C ALA A 91 3.28 2.14 -15.23
N PRO A 92 3.94 3.15 -15.82
CA PRO A 92 3.53 4.53 -15.65
C PRO A 92 2.16 4.85 -16.28
N LEU A 93 1.76 4.19 -17.38
CA LEU A 93 0.42 4.34 -17.97
C LEU A 93 -0.66 3.80 -17.03
N TRP A 94 -0.48 2.62 -16.46
CA TRP A 94 -1.39 2.07 -15.45
C TRP A 94 -1.41 2.90 -14.16
N CYS A 95 -0.28 3.49 -13.78
CA CYS A 95 -0.25 4.42 -12.65
C CYS A 95 -1.09 5.67 -12.94
N ALA A 96 -1.01 6.22 -14.17
CA ALA A 96 -1.86 7.32 -14.61
C ALA A 96 -3.35 6.93 -14.64
N PHE A 97 -3.67 5.73 -15.13
CA PHE A 97 -5.02 5.17 -15.11
C PHE A 97 -5.57 5.06 -13.68
N SER A 98 -4.82 4.48 -12.75
CA SER A 98 -5.28 4.26 -11.37
C SER A 98 -5.69 5.55 -10.66
N ARG A 99 -5.04 6.67 -11.00
CA ARG A 99 -5.33 8.00 -10.45
C ARG A 99 -6.67 8.57 -10.91
N LEU A 100 -7.25 8.06 -12.01
CA LEU A 100 -8.57 8.45 -12.51
C LEU A 100 -9.71 7.84 -11.67
N ILE A 101 -9.46 6.69 -11.05
CA ILE A 101 -10.52 5.86 -10.46
C ILE A 101 -11.14 6.52 -9.24
N ILE A 102 -10.28 6.96 -8.30
CA ILE A 102 -10.72 7.61 -7.06
C ILE A 102 -9.80 8.77 -6.73
N SER A 103 -10.38 9.93 -6.48
CA SER A 103 -9.73 11.03 -5.81
C SER A 103 -10.64 11.55 -4.68
N LYS A 104 -10.15 12.50 -3.88
CA LYS A 104 -10.88 13.02 -2.72
C LYS A 104 -12.24 13.60 -3.08
N ASP A 105 -12.32 14.33 -4.18
CA ASP A 105 -13.50 15.09 -4.57
C ASP A 105 -14.10 14.67 -5.93
N ALA A 106 -13.37 13.87 -6.70
CA ALA A 106 -13.74 13.45 -8.04
C ALA A 106 -13.21 12.04 -8.34
N GLY A 107 -13.72 11.40 -9.40
CA GLY A 107 -13.25 10.10 -9.86
C GLY A 107 -14.10 9.53 -10.97
N ALA A 108 -13.54 8.60 -11.74
CA ALA A 108 -14.28 7.84 -12.74
C ALA A 108 -15.19 6.77 -12.09
N SER A 109 -15.01 6.47 -10.80
CA SER A 109 -15.89 5.58 -10.05
C SER A 109 -17.01 6.36 -9.35
N ARG A 110 -18.04 5.62 -8.92
CA ARG A 110 -19.12 6.12 -8.05
C ARG A 110 -18.68 6.28 -6.59
N ALA A 111 -17.46 5.87 -6.27
CA ALA A 111 -16.91 5.93 -4.92
C ALA A 111 -16.36 7.33 -4.59
N ARG A 112 -16.40 7.66 -3.30
CA ARG A 112 -15.61 8.74 -2.72
C ARG A 112 -14.29 8.18 -2.20
N ASP A 113 -13.34 9.06 -1.92
CA ASP A 113 -12.05 8.75 -1.30
C ASP A 113 -12.16 7.66 -0.22
N VAL A 114 -11.36 6.62 -0.40
CA VAL A 114 -11.38 5.41 0.42
C VAL A 114 -10.18 5.29 1.34
N SER A 115 -9.38 6.34 1.45
CA SER A 115 -8.11 6.32 2.19
C SER A 115 -8.28 5.99 3.68
N HIS A 116 -9.47 6.15 4.24
CA HIS A 116 -9.70 6.02 5.67
C HIS A 116 -10.92 5.19 6.06
N SER A 117 -11.70 4.71 5.10
CA SER A 117 -12.94 4.02 5.36
C SER A 117 -13.26 2.98 4.30
N ARG A 118 -14.36 2.25 4.50
CA ARG A 118 -14.91 1.41 3.45
C ARG A 118 -15.34 2.29 2.28
N PRO A 119 -15.08 1.90 1.02
CA PRO A 119 -15.61 2.60 -0.13
C PRO A 119 -17.12 2.74 -0.01
N HIS A 120 -17.62 3.95 -0.21
CA HIS A 120 -19.05 4.23 -0.23
C HIS A 120 -19.42 4.78 -1.59
N ARG A 121 -20.48 4.24 -2.19
CA ARG A 121 -21.09 4.83 -3.36
C ARG A 121 -21.78 6.12 -2.93
N VAL A 122 -21.31 7.24 -3.46
CA VAL A 122 -21.82 8.59 -3.09
C VAL A 122 -22.37 9.35 -4.29
N ARG A 123 -22.29 8.76 -5.49
CA ARG A 123 -22.77 9.35 -6.74
C ARG A 123 -23.26 8.27 -7.69
N ASP A 124 -24.10 8.65 -8.63
CA ASP A 124 -24.63 7.73 -9.64
C ASP A 124 -23.79 7.73 -10.93
N HIS A 125 -23.06 8.80 -11.21
CA HIS A 125 -22.25 8.96 -12.40
C HIS A 125 -20.82 9.38 -12.03
N ALA A 126 -19.87 9.08 -12.93
CA ALA A 126 -18.51 9.58 -12.86
C ALA A 126 -18.49 11.12 -12.83
N SER A 127 -17.50 11.70 -12.15
CA SER A 127 -17.37 13.15 -12.04
C SER A 127 -16.80 13.80 -13.32
N PHE A 128 -16.19 12.98 -14.17
CA PHE A 128 -15.57 13.42 -15.44
C PHE A 128 -15.44 12.23 -16.39
N ASP A 129 -15.17 12.52 -17.66
CA ASP A 129 -14.80 11.50 -18.64
C ASP A 129 -13.33 11.06 -18.41
N PRO A 130 -13.07 9.77 -18.13
CA PRO A 130 -11.71 9.30 -17.83
C PRO A 130 -10.74 9.45 -19.01
N VAL A 131 -11.19 9.35 -20.25
CA VAL A 131 -10.34 9.54 -21.44
C VAL A 131 -9.89 11.00 -21.55
N ASP A 132 -10.78 11.96 -21.30
CA ASP A 132 -10.43 13.40 -21.32
C ASP A 132 -9.43 13.77 -20.21
N LYS A 133 -9.48 13.08 -19.08
CA LYS A 133 -8.59 13.34 -17.93
C LYS A 133 -7.30 12.54 -17.94
N PHE A 134 -7.15 11.58 -18.85
CA PHE A 134 -5.99 10.66 -18.86
C PHE A 134 -4.67 11.39 -19.03
N LEU A 135 -4.56 12.33 -19.99
CA LEU A 135 -3.33 13.09 -20.22
C LEU A 135 -2.92 13.92 -18.99
N SER A 136 -3.87 14.59 -18.35
CA SER A 136 -3.55 15.36 -17.13
C SER A 136 -3.08 14.47 -15.99
N SER A 137 -3.60 13.23 -15.91
CA SER A 137 -3.13 12.23 -14.96
C SER A 137 -1.71 11.75 -15.30
N ALA A 138 -1.42 11.49 -16.57
CA ALA A 138 -0.07 11.11 -17.04
C ALA A 138 0.96 12.23 -16.75
N GLN A 139 0.62 13.49 -17.04
CA GLN A 139 1.46 14.64 -16.70
C GLN A 139 1.77 14.72 -15.19
N ALA A 140 0.78 14.46 -14.35
CA ALA A 140 0.99 14.43 -12.90
C ALA A 140 1.90 13.26 -12.45
N VAL A 141 1.88 12.11 -13.14
CA VAL A 141 2.82 11.02 -12.93
C VAL A 141 4.21 11.42 -13.38
N ALA A 142 4.36 11.97 -14.59
CA ALA A 142 5.65 12.44 -15.13
C ALA A 142 6.32 13.46 -14.19
N LEU A 143 5.56 14.43 -13.70
CA LEU A 143 6.05 15.43 -12.74
C LEU A 143 6.59 14.79 -11.45
N ARG A 144 5.88 13.81 -10.90
CA ARG A 144 6.32 13.10 -9.69
C ARG A 144 7.57 12.27 -9.92
N VAL A 145 7.67 11.60 -11.07
CA VAL A 145 8.85 10.82 -11.45
C VAL A 145 10.02 11.76 -11.70
N GLY A 146 9.83 12.86 -12.42
CA GLY A 146 10.85 13.88 -12.67
C GLY A 146 11.40 14.47 -11.37
N ASN A 147 10.54 14.90 -10.46
CA ASN A 147 10.94 15.37 -9.14
C ASN A 147 11.69 14.29 -8.34
N SER A 148 11.26 13.02 -8.49
CA SER A 148 11.93 11.89 -7.88
C SER A 148 13.35 11.71 -8.40
N ARG A 149 13.58 11.88 -9.70
CA ARG A 149 14.89 11.73 -10.36
C ARG A 149 15.81 12.92 -10.11
N ALA A 150 15.28 14.13 -10.06
CA ALA A 150 16.06 15.34 -9.79
C ALA A 150 16.79 15.34 -8.43
N HIS A 151 16.35 14.50 -7.49
CA HIS A 151 16.98 14.35 -6.18
C HIS A 151 17.96 13.16 -6.09
N ARG A 152 18.38 12.57 -7.23
CA ARG A 152 19.43 11.54 -7.22
C ARG A 152 20.80 12.24 -7.11
N PRO A 153 21.72 11.76 -6.22
CA PRO A 153 23.07 12.28 -6.18
C PRO A 153 23.79 12.05 -7.50
N VAL A 154 24.57 13.03 -7.94
CA VAL A 154 25.46 12.87 -9.07
C VAL A 154 26.58 11.88 -8.66
N GLY A 155 26.75 10.79 -9.41
CA GLY A 155 27.76 9.75 -9.12
C GLY A 155 27.32 8.63 -8.17
N GLY A 156 26.06 8.57 -7.79
CA GLY A 156 25.51 7.41 -7.07
C GLY A 156 25.43 6.16 -7.94
N SER A 157 25.29 4.97 -7.31
CA SER A 157 25.08 3.71 -8.04
C SER A 157 23.95 3.87 -9.06
N SER A 158 24.22 3.47 -10.31
CA SER A 158 23.24 3.43 -11.40
C SER A 158 22.24 2.27 -11.25
N ASP A 159 22.34 1.49 -10.17
CA ASP A 159 21.49 0.31 -9.97
C ASP A 159 20.04 0.72 -9.81
N VAL A 160 19.20 0.27 -10.72
CA VAL A 160 17.75 0.39 -10.61
C VAL A 160 17.29 -0.44 -9.43
N PRO A 161 16.47 0.11 -8.53
CA PRO A 161 15.92 -0.66 -7.41
C PRO A 161 15.16 -1.90 -7.91
N VAL A 162 15.39 -3.03 -7.29
CA VAL A 162 14.63 -4.25 -7.57
C VAL A 162 13.34 -4.22 -6.77
N ILE A 163 12.21 -4.15 -7.45
CA ILE A 163 10.88 -4.17 -6.83
C ILE A 163 10.18 -5.49 -7.21
N LEU A 164 9.87 -6.30 -6.20
CA LEU A 164 9.28 -7.63 -6.40
C LEU A 164 8.00 -7.79 -5.58
N ARG A 165 7.13 -8.65 -6.07
CA ARG A 165 6.02 -9.15 -5.27
C ARG A 165 6.52 -10.20 -4.29
N ALA A 166 6.44 -9.89 -3.00
CA ALA A 166 6.80 -10.83 -1.94
C ALA A 166 6.08 -10.51 -0.63
N ASP A 167 5.91 -11.53 0.18
CA ASP A 167 5.42 -11.43 1.55
C ASP A 167 6.62 -11.14 2.48
N ALA A 168 6.48 -10.14 3.33
CA ALA A 168 7.52 -9.76 4.30
C ALA A 168 7.82 -10.86 5.34
N ARG A 169 6.93 -11.83 5.49
CA ARG A 169 7.11 -13.03 6.33
C ARG A 169 8.00 -14.10 5.67
N LYS A 170 8.25 -13.96 4.35
CA LYS A 170 9.09 -14.87 3.57
C LYS A 170 9.73 -14.12 2.39
N LEU A 171 10.84 -13.46 2.63
CA LEU A 171 11.54 -12.66 1.62
C LEU A 171 12.37 -13.54 0.68
N PRO A 172 12.39 -13.26 -0.63
CA PRO A 172 13.24 -13.96 -1.59
C PRO A 172 14.70 -13.44 -1.53
N LEU A 173 15.26 -13.37 -0.33
CA LEU A 173 16.60 -12.88 -0.05
C LEU A 173 17.40 -13.93 0.71
N GLY A 174 18.71 -13.99 0.46
CA GLY A 174 19.61 -14.87 1.18
C GLY A 174 19.77 -14.46 2.65
N ARG A 175 20.22 -15.39 3.49
CA ARG A 175 20.61 -15.08 4.87
C ARG A 175 21.75 -14.05 4.84
N GLU A 176 21.68 -13.07 5.75
CA GLU A 176 22.75 -12.09 5.96
C GLU A 176 23.17 -11.34 4.68
N SER A 177 22.19 -11.03 3.84
CA SER A 177 22.40 -10.37 2.53
C SER A 177 22.09 -8.88 2.52
N VAL A 178 21.48 -8.35 3.60
CA VAL A 178 21.00 -6.98 3.69
C VAL A 178 21.72 -6.24 4.82
N ASP A 179 22.19 -5.02 4.55
CA ASP A 179 22.86 -4.18 5.54
C ASP A 179 21.88 -3.40 6.41
N ALA A 180 20.76 -2.96 5.84
CA ALA A 180 19.72 -2.24 6.56
C ALA A 180 18.33 -2.45 5.97
N VAL A 181 17.31 -2.41 6.84
CA VAL A 181 15.90 -2.45 6.47
C VAL A 181 15.18 -1.23 7.03
N MET A 182 14.30 -0.64 6.23
CA MET A 182 13.34 0.35 6.68
C MET A 182 11.94 -0.08 6.24
N THR A 183 11.01 -0.20 7.17
CA THR A 183 9.64 -0.62 6.89
C THR A 183 8.63 0.13 7.74
N SER A 184 7.42 0.27 7.19
CA SER A 184 6.23 0.70 7.92
C SER A 184 5.20 -0.42 7.78
N PRO A 185 5.17 -1.40 8.69
CA PRO A 185 4.23 -2.50 8.59
C PRO A 185 2.79 -1.97 8.68
N PRO A 186 1.80 -2.73 8.22
CA PRO A 186 0.41 -2.37 8.44
C PRO A 186 0.16 -2.07 9.92
N TYR A 187 -0.47 -0.94 10.23
CA TYR A 187 -0.80 -0.61 11.60
C TYR A 187 -1.97 -1.48 12.08
N LEU A 188 -1.98 -1.86 13.33
CA LEU A 188 -3.08 -2.63 13.91
C LEU A 188 -4.40 -1.87 13.71
N ILE A 189 -5.42 -2.53 13.15
CA ILE A 189 -6.72 -1.96 12.75
C ILE A 189 -6.60 -0.86 11.68
N ALA A 190 -5.49 -0.83 10.98
CA ALA A 190 -5.22 0.19 9.99
C ALA A 190 -6.02 -0.03 8.70
N ILE A 191 -5.72 0.86 7.80
CA ILE A 191 -6.33 1.00 6.49
C ILE A 191 -6.18 -0.32 5.72
N ASP A 192 -7.31 -0.87 5.32
CA ASP A 192 -7.36 -1.95 4.36
C ASP A 192 -7.22 -1.35 2.94
N TYR A 193 -5.99 -1.15 2.52
CA TYR A 193 -5.66 -0.53 1.24
C TYR A 193 -6.31 -1.26 0.06
N LEU A 194 -6.32 -2.59 0.07
CA LEU A 194 -6.92 -3.39 -1.01
C LEU A 194 -8.41 -3.11 -1.22
N ARG A 195 -9.15 -2.63 -0.22
CA ARG A 195 -10.54 -2.20 -0.41
C ARG A 195 -10.67 -1.07 -1.43
N GLY A 196 -9.73 -0.14 -1.45
CA GLY A 196 -9.69 0.94 -2.42
C GLY A 196 -9.01 0.51 -3.72
N HIS A 197 -7.88 -0.14 -3.60
CA HIS A 197 -7.03 -0.52 -4.73
C HIS A 197 -7.73 -1.47 -5.71
N ARG A 198 -8.61 -2.34 -5.22
CA ARG A 198 -9.37 -3.24 -6.10
C ARG A 198 -10.21 -2.52 -7.16
N LEU A 199 -10.64 -1.25 -6.91
CA LEU A 199 -11.36 -0.48 -7.92
C LEU A 199 -10.49 -0.15 -9.14
N SER A 200 -9.18 -0.07 -8.96
CA SER A 200 -8.22 0.09 -10.07
C SER A 200 -7.75 -1.26 -10.60
N LEU A 201 -7.51 -2.23 -9.70
CA LEU A 201 -6.90 -3.51 -10.04
C LEU A 201 -7.79 -4.40 -10.91
N VAL A 202 -9.11 -4.30 -10.82
CA VAL A 202 -10.04 -5.05 -11.70
C VAL A 202 -9.86 -4.69 -13.17
N TRP A 203 -9.43 -3.47 -13.49
CA TRP A 203 -9.12 -3.01 -14.84
C TRP A 203 -7.76 -3.49 -15.34
N MET A 204 -6.90 -3.94 -14.42
CA MET A 204 -5.57 -4.50 -14.69
C MET A 204 -5.58 -6.04 -14.77
N GLY A 205 -6.76 -6.64 -14.94
CA GLY A 205 -6.94 -8.10 -15.10
C GLY A 205 -7.01 -8.89 -13.79
N TYR A 206 -7.08 -8.24 -12.61
CA TYR A 206 -7.24 -8.95 -11.34
C TYR A 206 -8.71 -9.25 -11.05
N SER A 207 -9.07 -10.52 -10.84
CA SER A 207 -10.43 -10.90 -10.44
C SER A 207 -10.73 -10.51 -8.99
N ILE A 208 -12.00 -10.26 -8.67
CA ILE A 208 -12.44 -9.94 -7.31
C ILE A 208 -12.20 -11.11 -6.35
N SER A 209 -12.35 -12.34 -6.81
CA SER A 209 -12.06 -13.55 -6.03
C SER A 209 -10.58 -13.60 -5.61
N TYR A 210 -9.68 -13.36 -6.56
CA TYR A 210 -8.24 -13.29 -6.29
C TYR A 210 -7.89 -12.15 -5.31
N LEU A 211 -8.42 -10.94 -5.52
CA LEU A 211 -8.16 -9.80 -4.61
C LEU A 211 -8.71 -10.03 -3.21
N ARG A 212 -9.77 -10.84 -3.08
CA ARG A 212 -10.30 -11.25 -1.78
C ARG A 212 -9.36 -12.23 -1.06
N SER A 213 -8.80 -13.23 -1.75
CA SER A 213 -7.82 -14.14 -1.16
C SER A 213 -6.55 -13.40 -0.74
N LEU A 214 -6.01 -12.55 -1.61
CA LEU A 214 -4.86 -11.71 -1.30
C LEU A 214 -5.07 -10.86 -0.03
N ARG A 215 -6.26 -10.26 0.08
CA ARG A 215 -6.63 -9.48 1.28
C ARG A 215 -6.68 -10.32 2.56
N ALA A 216 -7.15 -11.56 2.47
CA ALA A 216 -7.21 -12.46 3.64
C ALA A 216 -5.82 -12.89 4.13
N GLU A 217 -4.83 -12.88 3.24
CA GLU A 217 -3.43 -13.23 3.53
C GLU A 217 -2.62 -12.04 4.07
N ASN A 218 -3.13 -10.81 3.98
CA ASN A 218 -2.40 -9.62 4.44
C ASN A 218 -2.14 -9.66 5.94
N ILE A 219 -0.98 -9.13 6.35
CA ILE A 219 -0.59 -8.95 7.75
C ILE A 219 -1.69 -8.19 8.49
N GLY A 220 -2.11 -8.73 9.64
CA GLY A 220 -3.15 -8.14 10.47
C GLY A 220 -4.58 -8.27 9.92
N SER A 221 -4.83 -9.15 8.94
CA SER A 221 -6.19 -9.43 8.47
C SER A 221 -7.08 -10.02 9.58
N GLU A 222 -8.40 -9.79 9.52
CA GLU A 222 -9.34 -10.26 10.58
C GLU A 222 -9.59 -11.77 10.58
N THR A 223 -9.15 -12.51 9.56
CA THR A 223 -9.38 -13.96 9.42
C THR A 223 -8.12 -14.75 9.75
N GLY A 224 -8.15 -15.69 10.69
CA GLY A 224 -7.04 -16.61 10.97
C GLY A 224 -6.92 -17.17 12.39
N ILE A 225 -5.88 -17.91 12.62
CA ILE A 225 -5.57 -18.90 13.66
C ILE A 225 -5.43 -18.27 15.06
N SER A 226 -5.69 -19.06 16.11
CA SER A 226 -5.45 -18.69 17.52
C SER A 226 -3.96 -18.55 17.81
N VAL A 227 -3.63 -17.62 18.70
CA VAL A 227 -2.25 -17.31 19.12
C VAL A 227 -1.70 -18.42 20.01
N GLU A 228 -0.49 -18.87 19.73
CA GLU A 228 0.23 -19.81 20.59
C GLU A 228 0.70 -19.17 21.91
N ALA A 229 0.88 -19.98 22.94
CA ALA A 229 1.09 -19.55 24.31
C ALA A 229 2.18 -18.48 24.56
N PRO A 230 3.38 -18.51 23.94
CA PRO A 230 4.41 -17.49 24.20
C PRO A 230 3.98 -16.08 23.72
N LEU A 231 3.32 -15.99 22.59
CA LEU A 231 2.87 -14.71 22.00
C LEU A 231 1.67 -14.13 22.75
N GLY A 232 0.91 -14.96 23.45
CA GLY A 232 -0.21 -14.54 24.30
C GLY A 232 0.21 -13.58 25.43
N GLU A 233 1.38 -13.75 26.00
CA GLU A 233 1.93 -12.83 27.01
C GLU A 233 2.28 -11.46 26.40
N ILE A 234 2.80 -11.42 25.17
CA ILE A 234 3.06 -10.17 24.46
C ILE A 234 1.78 -9.40 24.21
N VAL A 235 0.70 -10.12 23.83
CA VAL A 235 -0.64 -9.51 23.66
C VAL A 235 -1.07 -8.87 24.98
N LYS A 236 -1.00 -9.59 26.11
CA LYS A 236 -1.43 -9.07 27.42
C LYS A 236 -0.62 -7.86 27.88
N CYS A 237 0.68 -7.81 27.59
CA CYS A 237 1.53 -6.68 27.96
C CYS A 237 1.34 -5.44 27.08
N SER A 238 0.63 -5.54 25.97
CA SER A 238 0.48 -4.44 25.01
C SER A 238 -0.63 -3.44 25.34
N PHE A 239 -1.47 -3.73 26.34
CA PHE A 239 -2.57 -2.85 26.78
C PHE A 239 -2.90 -3.06 28.26
N GLU A 240 -3.60 -2.09 28.83
CA GLU A 240 -4.17 -2.17 30.17
C GLU A 240 -5.70 -2.22 30.09
N GLY A 241 -6.34 -3.01 30.96
CA GLY A 241 -7.79 -3.17 31.01
C GLY A 241 -8.29 -4.43 30.32
N ALA A 242 -9.59 -4.48 30.00
CA ALA A 242 -10.25 -5.63 29.40
C ALA A 242 -10.63 -5.34 27.94
N LEU A 243 -10.44 -6.34 27.09
CA LEU A 243 -10.85 -6.31 25.69
C LEU A 243 -11.74 -7.53 25.38
N PRO A 244 -12.74 -7.37 24.50
CA PRO A 244 -13.51 -8.49 23.99
C PRO A 244 -12.63 -9.54 23.30
N ASP A 245 -13.01 -10.82 23.34
CA ASP A 245 -12.27 -11.94 22.71
C ASP A 245 -11.97 -11.71 21.23
N ARG A 246 -12.91 -11.09 20.50
CA ARG A 246 -12.67 -10.72 19.10
C ARG A 246 -11.49 -9.79 18.95
N SER A 247 -11.36 -8.81 19.83
CA SER A 247 -10.24 -7.86 19.81
C SER A 247 -8.92 -8.55 20.14
N LEU A 248 -8.92 -9.43 21.14
CA LEU A 248 -7.76 -10.24 21.52
C LEU A 248 -7.28 -11.11 20.36
N ARG A 249 -8.20 -11.74 19.61
CA ARG A 249 -7.86 -12.52 18.42
C ARG A 249 -7.20 -11.66 17.32
N ILE A 250 -7.70 -10.44 17.08
CA ILE A 250 -7.13 -9.52 16.08
C ILE A 250 -5.72 -9.11 16.49
N ILE A 251 -5.51 -8.72 17.76
CA ILE A 251 -4.18 -8.35 18.26
C ILE A 251 -3.25 -9.55 18.19
N GLY A 252 -3.71 -10.72 18.62
CA GLY A 252 -2.93 -11.94 18.61
C GLY A 252 -2.45 -12.30 17.21
N ARG A 253 -3.32 -12.24 16.20
CA ARG A 253 -2.92 -12.48 14.83
C ARG A 253 -1.87 -11.46 14.35
N TYR A 254 -2.09 -10.18 14.64
CA TYR A 254 -1.11 -9.15 14.30
C TYR A 254 0.24 -9.44 14.93
N VAL A 255 0.28 -9.82 16.22
CA VAL A 255 1.52 -10.21 16.92
C VAL A 255 2.19 -11.39 16.24
N THR A 256 1.44 -12.43 15.86
CA THR A 256 1.98 -13.60 15.14
C THR A 256 2.54 -13.21 13.77
N ASP A 257 1.83 -12.40 13.01
CA ASP A 257 2.31 -11.94 11.70
C ASP A 257 3.59 -11.11 11.82
N ILE A 258 3.66 -10.19 12.79
CA ILE A 258 4.85 -9.35 13.03
C ILE A 258 6.02 -10.18 13.57
N ASP A 259 5.77 -11.21 14.37
CA ASP A 259 6.82 -12.15 14.81
C ASP A 259 7.48 -12.84 13.62
N GLN A 260 6.67 -13.34 12.67
CA GLN A 260 7.20 -13.95 11.45
C GLN A 260 8.00 -12.93 10.61
N VAL A 261 7.54 -11.69 10.51
CA VAL A 261 8.30 -10.63 9.83
C VAL A 261 9.64 -10.36 10.54
N MET A 262 9.64 -10.25 11.86
CA MET A 262 10.88 -10.01 12.61
C MET A 262 11.87 -11.18 12.54
N SER A 263 11.37 -12.40 12.58
CA SER A 263 12.17 -13.61 12.37
C SER A 263 12.84 -13.60 10.99
N GLU A 264 12.06 -13.25 9.96
CA GLU A 264 12.57 -13.18 8.60
C GLU A 264 13.57 -12.02 8.41
N LEU A 265 13.33 -10.86 9.01
CA LEU A 265 14.28 -9.75 9.01
C LEU A 265 15.57 -10.09 9.76
N SER A 266 15.48 -10.80 10.89
CA SER A 266 16.66 -11.32 11.60
C SER A 266 17.46 -12.30 10.74
N ARG A 267 16.80 -13.08 9.88
CA ARG A 267 17.48 -13.99 8.96
C ARG A 267 18.24 -13.27 7.85
N VAL A 268 17.63 -12.25 7.23
CA VAL A 268 18.18 -11.59 6.02
C VAL A 268 19.15 -10.47 6.31
N VAL A 269 19.03 -9.79 7.44
CA VAL A 269 19.91 -8.69 7.82
C VAL A 269 21.22 -9.26 8.38
N LYS A 270 22.34 -8.65 8.02
CA LYS A 270 23.69 -9.01 8.52
C LYS A 270 23.81 -8.74 10.03
N PRO A 271 24.67 -9.46 10.76
CA PRO A 271 25.05 -9.09 12.13
C PRO A 271 25.51 -7.62 12.18
N GLY A 272 25.07 -6.86 13.18
CA GLY A 272 25.31 -5.43 13.30
C GLY A 272 24.47 -4.55 12.37
N GLY A 273 23.68 -5.13 11.47
CA GLY A 273 22.79 -4.42 10.54
C GLY A 273 21.57 -3.81 11.25
N ALA A 274 21.01 -2.78 10.67
CA ALA A 274 19.93 -1.99 11.26
C ALA A 274 18.54 -2.33 10.68
N ILE A 275 17.53 -2.42 11.53
CA ILE A 275 16.13 -2.62 11.14
C ILE A 275 15.28 -1.51 11.76
N SER A 276 14.73 -0.62 10.94
CA SER A 276 13.92 0.50 11.40
C SER A 276 12.44 0.28 11.06
N PHE A 277 11.60 0.28 12.10
CA PHE A 277 10.14 0.27 11.98
C PHE A 277 9.57 1.65 12.21
N VAL A 278 8.72 2.12 11.29
CA VAL A 278 7.90 3.32 11.47
C VAL A 278 6.49 2.86 11.81
N MET A 279 5.99 3.26 12.97
CA MET A 279 4.72 2.79 13.49
C MET A 279 4.02 3.83 14.35
N ALA A 280 2.75 3.56 14.67
CA ALA A 280 2.03 4.29 15.70
C ALA A 280 1.21 3.32 16.54
N ASP A 281 0.93 3.72 17.79
CA ASP A 281 0.04 3.00 18.67
C ASP A 281 -1.39 2.99 18.12
N ALA A 282 -2.12 1.94 18.44
CA ALA A 282 -3.50 1.75 18.03
C ALA A 282 -4.46 1.95 19.21
N ARG A 283 -5.75 2.07 18.89
CA ARG A 283 -6.81 2.09 19.91
C ARG A 283 -7.93 1.14 19.50
N MET A 284 -8.28 0.21 20.38
CA MET A 284 -9.31 -0.80 20.13
C MET A 284 -10.38 -0.75 21.23
N ASN A 285 -11.63 -0.53 20.87
CA ASN A 285 -12.74 -0.37 21.81
C ASN A 285 -12.48 0.66 22.94
N GLY A 286 -11.76 1.75 22.61
CA GLY A 286 -11.38 2.77 23.57
C GLY A 286 -10.07 2.48 24.33
N VAL A 287 -9.58 1.24 24.31
CA VAL A 287 -8.34 0.83 24.99
C VAL A 287 -7.13 1.13 24.09
N PRO A 288 -6.10 1.84 24.57
CA PRO A 288 -4.85 2.04 23.84
C PRO A 288 -4.06 0.73 23.79
N ILE A 289 -3.50 0.44 22.60
CA ILE A 289 -2.65 -0.73 22.34
C ILE A 289 -1.27 -0.21 21.95
N SER A 290 -0.27 -0.55 22.76
CA SER A 290 1.11 -0.12 22.47
C SER A 290 1.78 -1.06 21.47
N ILE A 291 1.93 -0.58 20.24
CA ILE A 291 2.67 -1.28 19.18
C ILE A 291 4.16 -1.27 19.50
N GLU A 292 4.66 -0.21 20.15
CA GLU A 292 6.04 -0.16 20.61
C GLU A 292 6.38 -1.32 21.57
N VAL A 293 5.51 -1.62 22.54
CA VAL A 293 5.69 -2.74 23.46
C VAL A 293 5.73 -4.08 22.71
N ILE A 294 4.80 -4.27 21.76
CA ILE A 294 4.77 -5.48 20.92
C ILE A 294 6.11 -5.64 20.20
N LEU A 295 6.58 -4.62 19.47
CA LEU A 295 7.80 -4.72 18.70
C LEU A 295 9.05 -4.91 19.55
N ARG A 296 9.15 -4.27 20.70
CA ARG A 296 10.28 -4.46 21.64
C ARG A 296 10.37 -5.90 22.13
N ARG A 297 9.23 -6.49 22.51
CA ARG A 297 9.18 -7.88 22.99
C ARG A 297 9.51 -8.87 21.88
N LEU A 298 8.91 -8.68 20.69
CA LEU A 298 9.19 -9.52 19.52
C LEU A 298 10.63 -9.35 19.03
N GLY A 299 11.19 -8.14 19.06
CA GLY A 299 12.58 -7.89 18.73
C GLY A 299 13.52 -8.69 19.63
N GLN A 300 13.35 -8.58 20.95
CA GLN A 300 14.12 -9.34 21.91
C GLN A 300 14.01 -10.87 21.68
N TRP A 301 12.80 -11.35 21.37
CA TRP A 301 12.55 -12.77 21.06
C TRP A 301 13.30 -13.24 19.82
N ASN A 302 13.44 -12.37 18.82
CA ASN A 302 14.09 -12.68 17.54
C ASN A 302 15.58 -12.26 17.46
N GLY A 303 16.26 -12.03 18.60
CA GLY A 303 17.68 -11.67 18.63
C GLY A 303 17.97 -10.27 18.08
N LEU A 304 17.02 -9.33 18.24
CA LEU A 304 17.16 -7.94 17.84
C LEU A 304 17.22 -7.03 19.06
N ARG A 305 18.30 -6.27 19.18
CA ARG A 305 18.50 -5.29 20.27
C ARG A 305 18.01 -3.91 19.85
N VAL A 306 17.25 -3.24 20.68
CA VAL A 306 16.84 -1.85 20.42
C VAL A 306 18.07 -0.93 20.44
N ARG A 307 18.33 -0.26 19.32
CA ARG A 307 19.41 0.71 19.12
C ARG A 307 18.96 2.15 19.37
N SER A 308 17.81 2.55 18.86
CA SER A 308 17.30 3.91 19.04
C SER A 308 15.79 3.97 18.95
N ARG A 309 15.22 5.01 19.56
CA ARG A 309 13.83 5.40 19.47
C ARG A 309 13.76 6.89 19.15
N LEU A 310 13.05 7.21 18.09
CA LEU A 310 12.70 8.58 17.72
C LEU A 310 11.19 8.70 17.63
N SER A 311 10.64 9.86 17.91
CA SER A 311 9.25 10.17 17.65
C SER A 311 9.12 11.40 16.77
N ARG A 312 8.04 11.45 15.98
CA ARG A 312 7.70 12.62 15.18
C ARG A 312 6.22 12.92 15.27
N GLU A 313 5.89 14.20 15.41
CA GLU A 313 4.51 14.63 15.29
C GLU A 313 4.03 14.58 13.84
N LEU A 314 2.80 14.13 13.65
CA LEU A 314 2.14 14.17 12.35
C LEU A 314 1.46 15.53 12.16
N PRO A 315 1.73 16.21 11.02
CA PRO A 315 0.98 17.39 10.63
C PRO A 315 -0.53 17.12 10.61
N GLU A 316 -1.35 18.10 10.98
CA GLU A 316 -2.80 17.91 11.11
C GLU A 316 -3.49 17.35 9.83
N ASN A 317 -3.02 17.80 8.67
CA ASN A 317 -3.51 17.34 7.37
C ASN A 317 -3.08 15.91 6.98
N ARG A 318 -2.20 15.27 7.76
CA ARG A 318 -1.72 13.89 7.56
C ARG A 318 -2.13 12.95 8.70
N ARG A 319 -2.92 13.41 9.66
CA ARG A 319 -3.43 12.57 10.75
C ARG A 319 -4.58 11.72 10.26
N TYR A 320 -4.49 10.41 10.46
CA TYR A 320 -5.54 9.47 10.11
C TYR A 320 -6.78 9.67 11.00
N LEU A 321 -7.97 9.47 10.42
CA LEU A 321 -9.22 9.51 11.15
C LEU A 321 -9.35 8.23 12.01
N PRO A 322 -9.83 8.33 13.26
CA PRO A 322 -10.22 7.15 14.02
C PRO A 322 -11.38 6.44 13.32
N PRO A 323 -11.57 5.12 13.55
CA PRO A 323 -12.76 4.42 13.07
C PRO A 323 -14.03 5.13 13.57
N PRO A 324 -15.15 5.06 12.83
CA PRO A 324 -16.36 5.80 13.15
C PRO A 324 -16.91 5.37 14.52
N GLY A 325 -16.86 6.30 15.46
CA GLY A 325 -17.44 6.27 16.78
C GLY A 325 -17.79 7.69 17.15
N ASN A 326 -18.79 7.95 17.94
CA ASN A 326 -19.39 9.23 18.31
C ASN A 326 -18.70 10.50 17.80
N ALA A 327 -19.30 11.16 16.81
CA ALA A 327 -18.77 12.27 16.02
C ALA A 327 -18.20 13.47 16.82
N LYS A 328 -18.55 13.64 18.08
CA LYS A 328 -18.09 14.76 18.91
C LYS A 328 -16.62 14.68 19.37
N ASN A 329 -16.00 13.49 19.33
CA ASN A 329 -14.60 13.27 19.73
C ASN A 329 -13.68 12.73 18.62
N ALA A 330 -14.15 12.70 17.37
CA ALA A 330 -13.42 12.12 16.24
C ALA A 330 -12.06 12.81 15.97
N LEU A 331 -11.94 14.11 16.25
CA LEU A 331 -10.71 14.86 16.01
C LEU A 331 -9.63 14.60 17.08
N SER A 332 -10.03 14.41 18.34
CA SER A 332 -9.10 14.15 19.45
C SER A 332 -8.49 12.74 19.42
N GLY A 333 -9.17 11.79 18.78
CA GLY A 333 -8.72 10.40 18.64
C GLY A 333 -7.81 10.14 17.43
N ARG A 334 -7.46 11.16 16.62
CA ARG A 334 -6.53 11.00 15.50
C ARG A 334 -5.12 10.69 16.00
N MET A 335 -4.44 9.83 15.29
CA MET A 335 -3.02 9.56 15.48
C MET A 335 -2.23 10.86 15.34
N LYS A 336 -1.52 11.28 16.40
CA LYS A 336 -0.79 12.55 16.44
C LYS A 336 0.70 12.36 16.28
N GLU A 337 1.20 11.18 16.60
CA GLU A 337 2.63 10.86 16.67
C GLU A 337 2.91 9.51 16.02
N GLU A 338 4.05 9.39 15.37
CA GLU A 338 4.64 8.14 14.92
C GLU A 338 5.96 7.92 15.63
N VAL A 339 6.26 6.67 15.95
CA VAL A 339 7.52 6.22 16.53
C VAL A 339 8.36 5.54 15.46
N ILE A 340 9.64 5.89 15.41
CA ILE A 340 10.66 5.19 14.62
C ILE A 340 11.50 4.40 15.61
N LEU A 341 11.33 3.08 15.61
CA LEU A 341 12.06 2.16 16.46
C LEU A 341 13.10 1.43 15.63
N THR A 342 14.36 1.63 15.94
CA THR A 342 15.48 0.97 15.25
C THR A 342 16.08 -0.11 16.11
N PHE A 343 16.17 -1.30 15.53
CA PHE A 343 16.85 -2.44 16.09
C PHE A 343 18.19 -2.65 15.40
N GLU A 344 19.10 -3.31 16.09
CA GLU A 344 20.35 -3.86 15.57
C GLU A 344 20.29 -5.37 15.73
N ARG A 345 20.66 -6.12 14.69
CA ARG A 345 20.77 -7.56 14.76
C ARG A 345 22.05 -7.94 15.55
N GLU A 346 21.90 -8.76 16.57
CA GLU A 346 23.00 -9.35 17.33
C GLU A 346 23.75 -10.43 16.54
#